data_963940f26bfa81feea559d69f9868237
#
_entry.id   963940f26bfa81feea559d69f9868237
#
_cell.length_a   1.000
_cell.length_b   1.000
_cell.length_c   1.000
_cell.angle_alpha   90.00
_cell.angle_beta   90.00
_cell.angle_gamma   90.00
#
_symmetry.space_group_name_H-M   'P 1'
#
loop_
_entity.id
_entity.type
_entity.pdbx_description
1 polymer ?
#
loop_
_entity_poly.entity_id
_entity_poly.type
_entity_poly.pdbx_seq_one_letter_code
_entity_poly.pdbx_strand_id
1 'polypeptide(L)'
;MRRILILEDEAENRSNLKTLLESYQYHVEVASSIIEATENFALPSFNLIITDLRLPGQPGTDIIQLAQGVPVLVMTSFASLRSAIDAMKLGAVDYLAKPFDDDDILDIVQNILLKEPLPEPTLNDLNNANEEVQNLIYGNCSAMQKVFNLIKKVAPTEATVLIQGETGSGKELAARAIHKMSKRKNQDYICINCAAIPESLIESELFGHEKGAFTGAVSARNGLIEAADGGTLFLDEIGELPLEAQARLLRVLQEGEIRRVGSTQSRQVDVRLIAATHRNLKALSRTGQFREDLYYRLNVVQLKLPPLRDREEDILGLAQVLLEKACLKLGQEDIKFSPDAMKAIKEYHWPGNVRELENAIERGTILCDHKMITAELLDVEMEVDDITIPQGLITPTLVKSTQQAPVSVKNLSIEDYFQQFVLENQDRMNETELSRRLGISRKNLWERRQKLGIPRRKTS
;
A
#
# COMPACT_ATOMS: atom_id res chain seq x y z
N MET A 1 37.33 -18.91 -15.76
CA MET A 1 36.31 -19.93 -15.94
C MET A 1 35.45 -19.92 -14.69
N ARG A 2 34.11 -19.78 -14.78
CA ARG A 2 33.25 -19.67 -13.58
C ARG A 2 33.05 -21.05 -12.97
N ARG A 3 33.13 -21.15 -11.62
CA ARG A 3 33.03 -22.39 -10.86
C ARG A 3 31.67 -22.54 -10.24
N ILE A 4 31.02 -23.69 -10.43
CA ILE A 4 29.71 -24.03 -9.90
C ILE A 4 29.85 -25.27 -9.02
N LEU A 5 29.22 -25.27 -7.85
CA LEU A 5 29.09 -26.44 -6.99
C LEU A 5 27.65 -26.96 -7.02
N ILE A 6 27.45 -28.24 -7.27
CA ILE A 6 26.14 -28.89 -7.27
C ILE A 6 26.03 -29.82 -6.05
N LEU A 7 24.99 -29.64 -5.24
CA LEU A 7 24.63 -30.54 -4.14
C LEU A 7 23.35 -31.28 -4.53
N GLU A 8 23.47 -32.56 -4.81
CA GLU A 8 22.38 -33.44 -5.25
C GLU A 8 22.67 -34.86 -4.75
N ASP A 9 21.73 -35.53 -4.08
CA ASP A 9 21.91 -36.86 -3.53
C ASP A 9 21.78 -37.95 -4.61
N GLU A 10 20.90 -37.75 -5.61
CA GLU A 10 20.71 -38.70 -6.70
C GLU A 10 21.88 -38.64 -7.70
N ALA A 11 22.62 -39.73 -7.84
CA ALA A 11 23.82 -39.80 -8.70
C ALA A 11 23.53 -39.52 -10.16
N GLU A 12 22.36 -39.91 -10.67
CA GLU A 12 21.97 -39.72 -12.06
C GLU A 12 21.68 -38.23 -12.33
N ASN A 13 20.87 -37.56 -11.49
CA ASN A 13 20.58 -36.13 -11.60
C ASN A 13 21.84 -35.30 -11.46
N ARG A 14 22.70 -35.64 -10.51
CA ARG A 14 23.98 -34.98 -10.28
C ARG A 14 24.89 -35.06 -11.53
N SER A 15 24.96 -36.24 -12.17
CA SER A 15 25.78 -36.46 -13.38
C SER A 15 25.22 -35.69 -14.59
N ASN A 16 23.90 -35.72 -14.77
CA ASN A 16 23.23 -35.03 -15.87
C ASN A 16 23.43 -33.49 -15.78
N LEU A 17 23.20 -32.91 -14.61
CA LEU A 17 23.43 -31.49 -14.36
C LEU A 17 24.88 -31.09 -14.56
N LYS A 18 25.83 -31.91 -14.09
CA LYS A 18 27.24 -31.69 -14.31
C LYS A 18 27.55 -31.63 -15.79
N THR A 19 27.15 -32.66 -16.56
CA THR A 19 27.39 -32.76 -17.98
C THR A 19 26.79 -31.60 -18.76
N LEU A 20 25.55 -31.21 -18.40
CA LEU A 20 24.88 -30.08 -19.02
C LEU A 20 25.68 -28.77 -18.82
N LEU A 21 26.01 -28.44 -17.56
CA LEU A 21 26.70 -27.17 -17.27
C LEU A 21 28.15 -27.14 -17.77
N GLU A 22 28.85 -28.30 -17.79
CA GLU A 22 30.19 -28.41 -18.40
C GLU A 22 30.16 -28.19 -19.91
N SER A 23 29.07 -28.59 -20.60
CA SER A 23 28.91 -28.34 -22.04
C SER A 23 28.84 -26.82 -22.37
N TYR A 24 28.45 -25.98 -21.41
CA TYR A 24 28.43 -24.52 -21.50
C TYR A 24 29.68 -23.85 -20.90
N GLN A 25 30.79 -24.61 -20.79
CA GLN A 25 32.10 -24.11 -20.34
C GLN A 25 32.17 -23.64 -18.90
N TYR A 26 31.30 -24.11 -18.02
CA TYR A 26 31.44 -23.94 -16.58
C TYR A 26 32.36 -25.02 -16.01
N HIS A 27 33.05 -24.71 -14.90
CA HIS A 27 33.81 -25.69 -14.15
C HIS A 27 32.92 -26.20 -13.00
N VAL A 28 32.50 -27.46 -13.06
CA VAL A 28 31.48 -27.99 -12.16
C VAL A 28 32.05 -29.04 -11.22
N GLU A 29 31.96 -28.74 -9.93
CA GLU A 29 32.22 -29.71 -8.85
C GLU A 29 30.88 -30.21 -8.29
N VAL A 30 30.88 -31.39 -7.71
CA VAL A 30 29.67 -32.05 -7.23
C VAL A 30 29.87 -32.62 -5.84
N ALA A 31 28.81 -32.62 -5.04
CA ALA A 31 28.77 -33.27 -3.72
C ALA A 31 27.39 -33.92 -3.52
N SER A 32 27.31 -34.97 -2.74
CA SER A 32 26.05 -35.70 -2.39
C SER A 32 25.40 -35.18 -1.11
N SER A 33 26.11 -34.35 -0.34
CA SER A 33 25.63 -33.77 0.92
C SER A 33 26.36 -32.47 1.26
N ILE A 34 25.80 -31.71 2.21
CA ILE A 34 26.44 -30.50 2.73
C ILE A 34 27.77 -30.84 3.44
N ILE A 35 27.83 -31.95 4.15
CA ILE A 35 29.05 -32.38 4.85
C ILE A 35 30.17 -32.63 3.86
N GLU A 36 29.91 -33.41 2.80
CA GLU A 36 30.89 -33.66 1.74
C GLU A 36 31.34 -32.38 1.06
N ALA A 37 30.40 -31.44 0.80
CA ALA A 37 30.72 -30.15 0.20
C ALA A 37 31.64 -29.30 1.09
N THR A 38 31.40 -29.27 2.40
CA THR A 38 32.19 -28.45 3.33
C THR A 38 33.55 -29.05 3.66
N GLU A 39 33.68 -30.38 3.64
CA GLU A 39 34.95 -31.07 3.86
C GLU A 39 35.89 -31.01 2.64
N ASN A 40 35.34 -31.12 1.44
CA ASN A 40 36.12 -31.21 0.21
C ASN A 40 36.37 -29.90 -0.49
N PHE A 41 35.55 -28.88 -0.25
CA PHE A 41 35.59 -27.64 -1.03
C PHE A 41 35.56 -26.38 -0.14
N ALA A 42 36.33 -25.37 -0.56
CA ALA A 42 36.22 -24.02 -0.01
C ALA A 42 35.04 -23.31 -0.68
N LEU A 43 33.88 -23.27 -0.03
CA LEU A 43 32.63 -22.73 -0.59
C LEU A 43 32.78 -21.32 -1.17
N PRO A 44 33.52 -20.36 -0.57
CA PRO A 44 33.71 -19.03 -1.13
C PRO A 44 34.48 -18.98 -2.47
N SER A 45 35.08 -20.12 -2.89
CA SER A 45 35.78 -20.21 -4.19
C SER A 45 34.85 -20.44 -5.40
N PHE A 46 33.56 -20.66 -5.14
CA PHE A 46 32.56 -20.85 -6.20
C PHE A 46 31.85 -19.56 -6.56
N ASN A 47 31.36 -19.48 -7.80
CA ASN A 47 30.55 -18.35 -8.29
C ASN A 47 29.05 -18.60 -8.13
N LEU A 48 28.66 -19.88 -7.97
CA LEU A 48 27.27 -20.30 -7.75
C LEU A 48 27.26 -21.65 -7.06
N ILE A 49 26.33 -21.85 -6.12
CA ILE A 49 26.01 -23.13 -5.52
C ILE A 49 24.58 -23.50 -5.93
N ILE A 50 24.39 -24.70 -6.47
CA ILE A 50 23.08 -25.27 -6.83
C ILE A 50 22.82 -26.40 -5.85
N THR A 51 21.71 -26.39 -5.11
CA THR A 51 21.42 -27.39 -4.08
C THR A 51 20.01 -27.93 -4.21
N ASP A 52 19.82 -29.24 -4.02
CA ASP A 52 18.48 -29.76 -3.76
C ASP A 52 18.01 -29.32 -2.37
N LEU A 53 16.71 -29.03 -2.25
CA LEU A 53 16.08 -28.68 -0.99
C LEU A 53 16.19 -29.80 0.06
N ARG A 54 16.16 -31.07 -0.39
CA ARG A 54 16.23 -32.23 0.45
C ARG A 54 17.51 -33.01 0.20
N LEU A 55 18.47 -32.87 1.10
CA LEU A 55 19.69 -33.64 1.11
C LEU A 55 19.70 -34.62 2.31
N PRO A 56 20.43 -35.75 2.24
CA PRO A 56 20.56 -36.68 3.37
C PRO A 56 21.17 -35.99 4.59
N GLY A 57 20.48 -36.08 5.72
CA GLY A 57 20.93 -35.59 7.02
C GLY A 57 20.61 -34.15 7.35
N GLN A 58 20.59 -33.21 6.36
CA GLN A 58 20.33 -31.78 6.58
C GLN A 58 19.54 -31.19 5.41
N PRO A 59 18.67 -30.20 5.64
CA PRO A 59 18.05 -29.44 4.56
C PRO A 59 19.10 -28.77 3.67
N GLY A 60 18.95 -28.84 2.34
CA GLY A 60 19.88 -28.18 1.42
C GLY A 60 19.97 -26.65 1.60
N THR A 61 18.95 -26.04 2.19
CA THR A 61 18.93 -24.61 2.54
C THR A 61 19.99 -24.20 3.57
N ASP A 62 20.51 -25.16 4.36
CA ASP A 62 21.52 -24.84 5.38
C ASP A 62 22.85 -24.39 4.75
N ILE A 63 23.12 -24.80 3.50
CA ILE A 63 24.29 -24.34 2.74
C ILE A 63 24.29 -22.81 2.54
N ILE A 64 23.12 -22.15 2.54
CA ILE A 64 23.01 -20.70 2.33
C ILE A 64 23.78 -19.93 3.41
N GLN A 65 23.68 -20.38 4.65
CA GLN A 65 24.42 -19.75 5.76
C GLN A 65 25.92 -20.03 5.71
N LEU A 66 26.32 -21.15 5.14
CA LEU A 66 27.72 -21.59 5.02
C LEU A 66 28.39 -21.01 3.76
N ALA A 67 27.62 -20.57 2.79
CA ALA A 67 28.11 -20.10 1.49
C ALA A 67 28.81 -18.74 1.53
N GLN A 68 28.77 -18.00 2.66
CA GLN A 68 29.49 -16.74 2.90
C GLN A 68 29.36 -15.71 1.75
N GLY A 69 28.13 -15.52 1.23
CA GLY A 69 27.86 -14.56 0.17
C GLY A 69 27.88 -15.13 -1.26
N VAL A 70 28.24 -16.41 -1.46
CA VAL A 70 28.09 -17.07 -2.75
C VAL A 70 26.59 -17.27 -3.04
N PRO A 71 26.09 -16.88 -4.24
CA PRO A 71 24.70 -17.08 -4.61
C PRO A 71 24.32 -18.56 -4.57
N VAL A 72 23.14 -18.86 -4.02
CA VAL A 72 22.61 -20.24 -3.89
C VAL A 72 21.30 -20.36 -4.65
N LEU A 73 21.26 -21.27 -5.63
CA LEU A 73 20.03 -21.68 -6.34
C LEU A 73 19.50 -22.96 -5.69
N VAL A 74 18.22 -22.96 -5.29
CA VAL A 74 17.59 -24.13 -4.65
C VAL A 74 16.71 -24.86 -5.65
N MET A 75 16.91 -26.18 -5.81
CA MET A 75 16.08 -27.08 -6.60
C MET A 75 15.17 -27.91 -5.71
N THR A 76 14.00 -28.35 -6.18
CA THR A 76 13.13 -29.25 -5.43
C THR A 76 12.12 -30.01 -6.28
N SER A 77 11.87 -31.27 -5.93
CA SER A 77 10.79 -32.09 -6.49
C SER A 77 9.40 -31.77 -5.90
N PHE A 78 9.33 -30.99 -4.82
CA PHE A 78 8.10 -30.60 -4.15
C PHE A 78 7.89 -29.08 -4.24
N ALA A 79 7.49 -28.62 -5.43
CA ALA A 79 7.16 -27.24 -5.68
C ALA A 79 5.89 -26.83 -4.91
N SER A 80 6.03 -26.41 -3.65
CA SER A 80 4.98 -25.67 -2.97
C SER A 80 5.37 -24.21 -2.89
N LEU A 81 4.41 -23.31 -3.08
CA LEU A 81 4.62 -21.85 -2.93
C LEU A 81 5.26 -21.52 -1.56
N ARG A 82 4.98 -22.33 -0.55
CA ARG A 82 5.51 -22.17 0.81
C ARG A 82 7.00 -22.50 0.90
N SER A 83 7.45 -23.61 0.28
CA SER A 83 8.87 -24.00 0.28
C SER A 83 9.75 -23.02 -0.51
N ALA A 84 9.23 -22.47 -1.62
CA ALA A 84 9.92 -21.43 -2.38
C ALA A 84 10.09 -20.15 -1.55
N ILE A 85 9.02 -19.68 -0.90
CA ILE A 85 9.06 -18.50 -0.02
C ILE A 85 10.02 -18.69 1.14
N ASP A 86 10.05 -19.88 1.74
CA ASP A 86 10.92 -20.16 2.88
C ASP A 86 12.39 -20.22 2.45
N ALA A 87 12.72 -20.80 1.29
CA ALA A 87 14.08 -20.80 0.73
C ALA A 87 14.57 -19.38 0.40
N MET A 88 13.71 -18.55 -0.20
CA MET A 88 14.03 -17.15 -0.51
C MET A 88 14.23 -16.30 0.77
N LYS A 89 13.46 -16.55 1.83
CA LYS A 89 13.65 -15.88 3.14
C LYS A 89 14.97 -16.24 3.81
N LEU A 90 15.48 -17.45 3.58
CA LEU A 90 16.78 -17.90 4.09
C LEU A 90 17.96 -17.34 3.29
N GLY A 91 17.69 -16.69 2.14
CA GLY A 91 18.70 -16.02 1.33
C GLY A 91 19.08 -16.73 0.03
N ALA A 92 18.28 -17.71 -0.45
CA ALA A 92 18.42 -18.23 -1.79
C ALA A 92 18.25 -17.11 -2.83
N VAL A 93 19.07 -17.14 -3.89
CA VAL A 93 19.02 -16.16 -4.99
C VAL A 93 17.86 -16.47 -5.93
N ASP A 94 17.57 -17.76 -6.14
CA ASP A 94 16.46 -18.23 -6.95
C ASP A 94 16.05 -19.64 -6.56
N TYR A 95 14.98 -20.13 -7.16
CA TYR A 95 14.35 -21.41 -6.86
C TYR A 95 13.83 -22.07 -8.13
N LEU A 96 14.14 -23.36 -8.33
CA LEU A 96 13.77 -24.14 -9.51
C LEU A 96 12.99 -25.39 -9.13
N ALA A 97 11.82 -25.60 -9.72
CA ALA A 97 10.97 -26.77 -9.48
C ALA A 97 11.33 -27.91 -10.43
N LYS A 98 11.57 -29.11 -9.92
CA LYS A 98 11.71 -30.34 -10.70
C LYS A 98 10.33 -30.92 -11.07
N PRO A 99 10.07 -31.44 -12.30
CA PRO A 99 11.00 -31.48 -13.42
C PRO A 99 11.13 -30.11 -14.12
N PHE A 100 12.31 -29.82 -14.65
CA PHE A 100 12.62 -28.60 -15.41
C PHE A 100 13.34 -28.99 -16.72
N ASP A 101 13.24 -28.15 -17.72
CA ASP A 101 13.94 -28.31 -18.98
C ASP A 101 15.38 -27.77 -18.87
N ASP A 102 16.28 -28.27 -19.75
CA ASP A 102 17.68 -27.85 -19.78
C ASP A 102 17.82 -26.34 -20.01
N ASP A 103 16.94 -25.74 -20.81
CA ASP A 103 16.92 -24.30 -21.09
C ASP A 103 16.55 -23.47 -19.84
N ASP A 104 15.61 -23.95 -19.01
CA ASP A 104 15.18 -23.24 -17.79
C ASP A 104 16.33 -23.07 -16.79
N ILE A 105 17.09 -24.14 -16.52
CA ILE A 105 18.21 -24.07 -15.59
C ILE A 105 19.37 -23.24 -16.15
N LEU A 106 19.62 -23.33 -17.45
CA LEU A 106 20.66 -22.55 -18.12
C LEU A 106 20.38 -21.06 -18.08
N ASP A 107 19.14 -20.65 -18.35
CA ASP A 107 18.72 -19.24 -18.28
C ASP A 107 18.87 -18.69 -16.84
N ILE A 108 18.48 -19.47 -15.83
CA ILE A 108 18.64 -19.07 -14.42
C ILE A 108 20.12 -18.95 -14.05
N VAL A 109 20.94 -19.95 -14.38
CA VAL A 109 22.38 -19.97 -14.09
C VAL A 109 23.09 -18.81 -14.80
N GLN A 110 22.79 -18.56 -16.08
CA GLN A 110 23.33 -17.41 -16.82
C GLN A 110 22.92 -16.09 -16.18
N ASN A 111 21.64 -15.93 -15.84
CA ASN A 111 21.14 -14.72 -15.19
C ASN A 111 21.80 -14.45 -13.84
N ILE A 112 22.05 -15.49 -13.05
CA ILE A 112 22.74 -15.35 -11.74
C ILE A 112 24.22 -14.99 -11.97
N LEU A 113 24.88 -15.64 -12.92
CA LEU A 113 26.31 -15.45 -13.17
C LEU A 113 26.64 -14.22 -14.02
N LEU A 114 25.70 -13.72 -14.86
CA LEU A 114 25.85 -12.48 -15.62
C LEU A 114 25.56 -11.23 -14.76
N LYS A 115 24.83 -11.37 -13.69
CA LYS A 115 24.81 -10.32 -12.68
C LYS A 115 26.22 -10.29 -12.10
N GLU A 116 27.03 -9.30 -12.55
CA GLU A 116 28.18 -8.88 -11.73
C GLU A 116 27.66 -8.78 -10.29
N PRO A 117 28.43 -9.20 -9.27
CA PRO A 117 28.06 -8.90 -7.90
C PRO A 117 27.80 -7.40 -7.90
N LEU A 118 26.53 -7.02 -7.75
CA LEU A 118 26.21 -5.61 -7.48
C LEU A 118 27.16 -5.23 -6.37
N PRO A 119 28.03 -4.22 -6.53
CA PRO A 119 28.88 -3.78 -5.44
C PRO A 119 27.95 -3.65 -4.25
N GLU A 120 28.31 -4.27 -3.13
CA GLU A 120 27.57 -4.08 -1.89
C GLU A 120 27.35 -2.59 -1.80
N PRO A 121 26.09 -2.09 -1.73
CA PRO A 121 25.86 -0.66 -1.75
C PRO A 121 26.72 -0.09 -0.64
N THR A 122 27.72 0.69 -1.00
CA THR A 122 28.59 1.34 -0.03
C THR A 122 27.70 2.15 0.88
N LEU A 123 28.11 2.37 2.13
CA LEU A 123 27.39 3.23 3.09
C LEU A 123 26.96 4.56 2.43
N ASN A 124 27.71 5.03 1.44
CA ASN A 124 27.38 6.21 0.64
C ASN A 124 26.22 5.98 -0.33
N ASP A 125 26.13 4.81 -0.98
CA ASP A 125 25.02 4.50 -1.90
C ASP A 125 23.72 4.26 -1.14
N LEU A 126 23.79 3.67 0.06
CA LEU A 126 22.66 3.52 0.97
C LEU A 126 22.20 4.88 1.52
N ASN A 127 23.13 5.80 1.77
CA ASN A 127 22.81 7.14 2.21
C ASN A 127 22.18 7.97 1.08
N ASN A 128 22.76 7.95 -0.12
CA ASN A 128 22.20 8.65 -1.30
C ASN A 128 20.79 8.13 -1.65
N ALA A 129 20.57 6.80 -1.65
CA ALA A 129 19.28 6.22 -1.88
C ALA A 129 18.27 6.50 -0.74
N ASN A 130 18.74 6.69 0.52
CA ASN A 130 17.91 7.17 1.60
C ASN A 130 17.47 8.62 1.38
N GLU A 131 18.41 9.47 0.98
CA GLU A 131 18.15 10.88 0.70
C GLU A 131 17.15 11.04 -0.46
N GLU A 132 17.25 10.25 -1.52
CA GLU A 132 16.29 10.29 -2.63
C GLU A 132 14.87 9.91 -2.21
N VAL A 133 14.69 8.88 -1.37
CA VAL A 133 13.36 8.50 -0.84
C VAL A 133 12.88 9.51 0.19
N GLN A 134 13.76 9.98 1.09
CA GLN A 134 13.42 10.96 2.13
C GLN A 134 13.07 12.32 1.56
N ASN A 135 13.65 12.70 0.42
CA ASN A 135 13.26 13.91 -0.32
C ASN A 135 11.83 13.84 -0.89
N LEU A 136 11.29 12.63 -1.07
CA LEU A 136 9.92 12.42 -1.57
C LEU A 136 8.93 12.16 -0.45
N ILE A 137 9.35 11.41 0.58
CA ILE A 137 8.49 10.97 1.68
C ILE A 137 9.20 11.22 2.99
N TYR A 138 8.66 12.10 3.81
CA TYR A 138 9.18 12.34 5.15
C TYR A 138 8.89 11.16 6.08
N GLY A 139 9.91 10.74 6.88
CA GLY A 139 9.74 9.74 7.93
C GLY A 139 11.06 9.24 8.50
N ASN A 140 11.21 9.35 9.81
CA ASN A 140 12.36 8.87 10.57
C ASN A 140 12.02 7.73 11.52
N CYS A 141 10.73 7.52 11.82
CA CYS A 141 10.28 6.47 12.73
C CYS A 141 10.59 5.06 12.19
N SER A 142 10.68 4.09 13.08
CA SER A 142 11.03 2.70 12.75
C SER A 142 10.07 2.06 11.74
N ALA A 143 8.78 2.45 11.77
CA ALA A 143 7.78 1.97 10.83
C ALA A 143 8.05 2.48 9.41
N MET A 144 8.39 3.76 9.24
CA MET A 144 8.72 4.34 7.94
C MET A 144 10.06 3.83 7.40
N GLN A 145 11.04 3.55 8.26
CA GLN A 145 12.32 2.94 7.85
C GLN A 145 12.11 1.54 7.22
N LYS A 146 11.16 0.74 7.74
CA LYS A 146 10.79 -0.55 7.12
C LYS A 146 10.18 -0.34 5.72
N VAL A 147 9.35 0.68 5.57
CA VAL A 147 8.76 1.07 4.27
C VAL A 147 9.87 1.45 3.28
N PHE A 148 10.80 2.32 3.68
CA PHE A 148 11.92 2.75 2.83
C PHE A 148 12.82 1.59 2.41
N ASN A 149 13.15 0.70 3.34
CA ASN A 149 13.95 -0.49 3.04
C ASN A 149 13.24 -1.42 2.05
N LEU A 150 11.91 -1.55 2.13
CA LEU A 150 11.14 -2.35 1.17
C LEU A 150 11.07 -1.65 -0.20
N ILE A 151 10.88 -0.32 -0.25
CA ILE A 151 10.92 0.45 -1.49
C ILE A 151 12.25 0.23 -2.22
N LYS A 152 13.39 0.33 -1.52
CA LYS A 152 14.72 0.11 -2.10
C LYS A 152 14.90 -1.29 -2.68
N LYS A 153 14.38 -2.31 -1.99
CA LYS A 153 14.49 -3.70 -2.46
C LYS A 153 13.63 -3.97 -3.69
N VAL A 154 12.43 -3.38 -3.76
CA VAL A 154 11.46 -3.67 -4.82
C VAL A 154 11.61 -2.75 -6.02
N ALA A 155 12.12 -1.53 -5.85
CA ALA A 155 12.23 -0.55 -6.94
C ALA A 155 13.04 -1.06 -8.14
N PRO A 156 14.21 -1.74 -7.98
CA PRO A 156 14.99 -2.23 -9.10
C PRO A 156 14.38 -3.43 -9.84
N THR A 157 13.33 -4.06 -9.30
CA THR A 157 12.67 -5.24 -9.86
C THR A 157 11.49 -4.85 -10.76
N GLU A 158 11.03 -5.77 -11.61
CA GLU A 158 9.81 -5.61 -12.41
C GLU A 158 8.56 -6.13 -11.67
N ALA A 159 8.69 -6.53 -10.41
CA ALA A 159 7.58 -7.09 -9.64
C ALA A 159 6.43 -6.07 -9.45
N THR A 160 5.21 -6.57 -9.52
CA THR A 160 4.00 -5.80 -9.17
C THR A 160 4.01 -5.46 -7.69
N VAL A 161 3.72 -4.21 -7.36
CA VAL A 161 3.68 -3.71 -5.97
C VAL A 161 2.27 -3.30 -5.61
N LEU A 162 1.75 -3.85 -4.52
CA LEU A 162 0.48 -3.44 -3.94
C LEU A 162 0.73 -2.57 -2.71
N ILE A 163 0.42 -1.28 -2.80
CA ILE A 163 0.54 -0.32 -1.71
C ILE A 163 -0.78 -0.27 -0.95
N GLN A 164 -0.76 -0.62 0.32
CA GLN A 164 -1.91 -0.57 1.20
C GLN A 164 -1.72 0.47 2.30
N GLY A 165 -2.72 1.31 2.52
CA GLY A 165 -2.71 2.35 3.56
C GLY A 165 -3.96 3.18 3.53
N GLU A 166 -4.26 3.85 4.63
CA GLU A 166 -5.42 4.74 4.76
C GLU A 166 -5.37 5.89 3.74
N THR A 167 -6.51 6.51 3.49
CA THR A 167 -6.58 7.71 2.64
C THR A 167 -5.70 8.81 3.22
N GLY A 168 -4.93 9.49 2.36
CA GLY A 168 -4.01 10.55 2.79
C GLY A 168 -2.71 10.09 3.44
N SER A 169 -2.41 8.78 3.51
CA SER A 169 -1.17 8.24 4.12
C SER A 169 0.09 8.43 3.28
N GLY A 170 -0.02 8.86 2.00
CA GLY A 170 1.10 9.08 1.09
C GLY A 170 1.35 7.95 0.09
N LYS A 171 0.32 7.14 -0.27
CA LYS A 171 0.43 6.03 -1.22
C LYS A 171 1.00 6.45 -2.58
N GLU A 172 0.56 7.59 -3.11
CA GLU A 172 1.06 8.12 -4.38
C GLU A 172 2.54 8.48 -4.31
N LEU A 173 2.99 9.10 -3.22
CA LEU A 173 4.41 9.45 -3.03
C LEU A 173 5.28 8.19 -2.96
N ALA A 174 4.78 7.12 -2.32
CA ALA A 174 5.47 5.82 -2.29
C ALA A 174 5.58 5.20 -3.69
N ALA A 175 4.52 5.27 -4.51
CA ALA A 175 4.55 4.80 -5.89
C ALA A 175 5.55 5.61 -6.74
N ARG A 176 5.57 6.94 -6.60
CA ARG A 176 6.56 7.82 -7.27
C ARG A 176 8.00 7.51 -6.84
N ALA A 177 8.23 7.21 -5.55
CA ALA A 177 9.54 6.82 -5.06
C ALA A 177 10.00 5.49 -5.67
N ILE A 178 9.10 4.48 -5.74
CA ILE A 178 9.38 3.20 -6.39
C ILE A 178 9.76 3.41 -7.86
N HIS A 179 9.00 4.22 -8.61
CA HIS A 179 9.31 4.51 -10.01
C HIS A 179 10.66 5.22 -10.17
N LYS A 180 10.92 6.30 -9.42
CA LYS A 180 12.17 7.07 -9.50
C LYS A 180 13.43 6.25 -9.20
N MET A 181 13.31 5.24 -8.34
CA MET A 181 14.41 4.32 -7.99
C MET A 181 14.45 3.08 -8.87
N SER A 182 13.55 2.95 -9.86
CA SER A 182 13.47 1.79 -10.74
C SER A 182 14.39 1.90 -11.94
N LYS A 183 14.54 0.79 -12.68
CA LYS A 183 15.20 0.78 -13.98
C LYS A 183 14.47 1.64 -15.03
N ARG A 184 13.17 1.90 -14.80
CA ARG A 184 12.27 2.68 -15.67
C ARG A 184 12.16 4.15 -15.25
N LYS A 185 13.05 4.67 -14.41
CA LYS A 185 13.00 6.03 -13.82
C LYS A 185 12.96 7.17 -14.87
N ASN A 186 13.46 6.91 -16.07
CA ASN A 186 13.48 7.88 -17.19
C ASN A 186 12.36 7.62 -18.20
N GLN A 187 11.50 6.63 -17.97
CA GLN A 187 10.35 6.29 -18.80
C GLN A 187 9.08 6.94 -18.23
N ASP A 188 7.98 6.85 -18.97
CA ASP A 188 6.73 7.45 -18.59
C ASP A 188 6.16 6.83 -17.30
N TYR A 189 5.66 7.71 -16.41
CA TYR A 189 4.91 7.35 -15.21
C TYR A 189 3.48 7.83 -15.36
N ILE A 190 2.58 6.90 -15.67
CA ILE A 190 1.15 7.19 -15.82
C ILE A 190 0.43 6.89 -14.51
N CYS A 191 -0.20 7.92 -13.94
CA CYS A 191 -0.94 7.83 -12.67
C CYS A 191 -2.45 7.94 -12.95
N ILE A 192 -3.22 7.00 -12.43
CA ILE A 192 -4.67 6.95 -12.60
C ILE A 192 -5.32 6.72 -11.24
N ASN A 193 -6.26 7.58 -10.88
CA ASN A 193 -7.15 7.34 -9.74
C ASN A 193 -8.44 6.70 -10.22
N CYS A 194 -8.62 5.41 -9.93
CA CYS A 194 -9.79 4.64 -10.38
C CYS A 194 -11.11 5.16 -9.78
N ALA A 195 -11.09 5.75 -8.59
CA ALA A 195 -12.28 6.32 -7.96
C ALA A 195 -12.74 7.65 -8.60
N ALA A 196 -11.84 8.34 -9.31
CA ALA A 196 -12.17 9.62 -9.94
C ALA A 196 -12.83 9.47 -11.32
N ILE A 197 -12.79 8.28 -11.92
CA ILE A 197 -13.34 8.01 -13.25
C ILE A 197 -14.70 7.34 -13.10
N PRO A 198 -15.77 7.83 -13.76
CA PRO A 198 -17.06 7.16 -13.77
C PRO A 198 -16.95 5.69 -14.26
N GLU A 199 -17.67 4.79 -13.61
CA GLU A 199 -17.64 3.34 -13.92
C GLU A 199 -17.87 3.05 -15.42
N SER A 200 -18.77 3.79 -16.06
CA SER A 200 -19.07 3.64 -17.48
C SER A 200 -17.95 4.06 -18.43
N LEU A 201 -16.97 4.83 -17.97
CA LEU A 201 -15.88 5.35 -18.79
C LEU A 201 -14.54 4.69 -18.46
N ILE A 202 -14.42 4.03 -17.32
CA ILE A 202 -13.13 3.52 -16.83
C ILE A 202 -12.48 2.51 -17.77
N GLU A 203 -13.27 1.64 -18.41
CA GLU A 203 -12.74 0.71 -19.40
C GLU A 203 -12.19 1.43 -20.64
N SER A 204 -12.93 2.41 -21.15
CA SER A 204 -12.53 3.21 -22.30
C SER A 204 -11.26 4.04 -22.01
N GLU A 205 -11.13 4.59 -20.81
CA GLU A 205 -9.91 5.35 -20.43
C GLU A 205 -8.70 4.42 -20.21
N LEU A 206 -8.87 3.27 -19.55
CA LEU A 206 -7.77 2.34 -19.30
C LEU A 206 -7.31 1.61 -20.56
N PHE A 207 -8.24 1.02 -21.30
CA PHE A 207 -7.93 0.10 -22.42
C PHE A 207 -8.05 0.75 -23.80
N GLY A 208 -8.64 1.97 -23.88
CA GLY A 208 -8.92 2.63 -25.15
C GLY A 208 -10.18 2.03 -25.84
N HIS A 209 -10.60 2.67 -26.92
CA HIS A 209 -11.76 2.21 -27.69
C HIS A 209 -11.59 2.43 -29.18
N GLU A 210 -12.26 1.62 -29.97
CA GLU A 210 -12.41 1.78 -31.41
C GLU A 210 -13.62 2.67 -31.72
N LYS A 211 -13.59 3.28 -32.91
CA LYS A 211 -14.73 4.08 -33.41
C LYS A 211 -16.01 3.22 -33.44
N GLY A 212 -17.07 3.70 -32.83
CA GLY A 212 -18.36 3.02 -32.76
C GLY A 212 -18.50 1.97 -31.66
N ALA A 213 -17.53 1.85 -30.75
CA ALA A 213 -17.56 0.87 -29.66
C ALA A 213 -18.73 1.09 -28.68
N PHE A 214 -19.18 2.34 -28.51
CA PHE A 214 -20.34 2.72 -27.69
C PHE A 214 -20.96 4.02 -28.22
N THR A 215 -22.14 4.38 -27.73
CA THR A 215 -22.82 5.64 -28.08
C THR A 215 -21.99 6.83 -27.65
N GLY A 216 -21.37 7.55 -28.62
CA GLY A 216 -20.44 8.65 -28.35
C GLY A 216 -18.99 8.39 -28.77
N ALA A 217 -18.61 7.17 -29.15
CA ALA A 217 -17.28 6.83 -29.69
C ALA A 217 -17.12 7.32 -31.14
N VAL A 218 -16.92 8.61 -31.33
CA VAL A 218 -16.81 9.25 -32.67
C VAL A 218 -15.47 8.89 -33.36
N SER A 219 -14.40 8.71 -32.61
CA SER A 219 -13.06 8.36 -33.07
C SER A 219 -12.47 7.25 -32.22
N ALA A 220 -11.47 6.52 -32.75
CA ALA A 220 -10.66 5.60 -31.94
C ALA A 220 -9.74 6.39 -31.02
N ARG A 221 -9.53 5.90 -29.79
CA ARG A 221 -8.63 6.51 -28.80
C ARG A 221 -7.78 5.46 -28.10
N ASN A 222 -6.50 5.74 -27.92
CA ASN A 222 -5.59 4.89 -27.15
C ASN A 222 -5.92 4.94 -25.67
N GLY A 223 -5.75 3.82 -24.97
CA GLY A 223 -5.93 3.74 -23.53
C GLY A 223 -4.68 4.18 -22.76
N LEU A 224 -4.85 4.44 -21.46
CA LEU A 224 -3.77 4.86 -20.57
C LEU A 224 -2.75 3.73 -20.33
N ILE A 225 -3.16 2.46 -20.47
CA ILE A 225 -2.24 1.32 -20.41
C ILE A 225 -1.31 1.31 -21.65
N GLU A 226 -1.85 1.61 -22.86
CA GLU A 226 -1.01 1.77 -24.05
C GLU A 226 -0.04 2.96 -23.92
N ALA A 227 -0.48 4.05 -23.27
CA ALA A 227 0.37 5.22 -23.01
C ALA A 227 1.50 4.94 -22.01
N ALA A 228 1.34 3.93 -21.15
CA ALA A 228 2.36 3.51 -20.18
C ALA A 228 3.33 2.45 -20.74
N ASP A 229 3.27 2.12 -22.03
CA ASP A 229 4.10 1.10 -22.64
C ASP A 229 5.60 1.44 -22.51
N GLY A 230 6.41 0.48 -22.08
CA GLY A 230 7.82 0.68 -21.70
C GLY A 230 8.04 1.38 -20.35
N GLY A 231 6.99 1.90 -19.72
CA GLY A 231 7.01 2.72 -18.51
C GLY A 231 6.41 2.04 -17.28
N THR A 232 5.83 2.88 -16.40
CA THR A 232 5.18 2.45 -15.16
C THR A 232 3.75 2.97 -15.09
N LEU A 233 2.81 2.08 -14.83
CA LEU A 233 1.41 2.40 -14.57
C LEU A 233 1.14 2.36 -13.08
N PHE A 234 0.66 3.45 -12.51
CA PHE A 234 0.19 3.50 -11.13
C PHE A 234 -1.34 3.61 -11.10
N LEU A 235 -1.99 2.61 -10.50
CA LEU A 235 -3.44 2.57 -10.30
C LEU A 235 -3.74 2.86 -8.83
N ASP A 236 -4.20 4.08 -8.53
CA ASP A 236 -4.68 4.41 -7.19
C ASP A 236 -6.14 3.96 -7.03
N GLU A 237 -6.47 3.53 -5.83
CA GLU A 237 -7.79 3.00 -5.44
C GLU A 237 -8.25 1.85 -6.37
N ILE A 238 -7.36 0.86 -6.60
CA ILE A 238 -7.62 -0.31 -7.45
C ILE A 238 -8.87 -1.12 -7.03
N GLY A 239 -9.26 -1.02 -5.75
CA GLY A 239 -10.46 -1.68 -5.21
C GLY A 239 -11.78 -1.10 -5.71
N GLU A 240 -11.75 0.02 -6.45
CA GLU A 240 -12.93 0.66 -7.06
C GLU A 240 -13.16 0.22 -8.51
N LEU A 241 -12.27 -0.61 -9.09
CA LEU A 241 -12.44 -1.09 -10.46
C LEU A 241 -13.66 -2.01 -10.60
N PRO A 242 -14.49 -1.82 -11.63
CA PRO A 242 -15.56 -2.76 -12.00
C PRO A 242 -14.99 -4.14 -12.35
N LEU A 243 -15.77 -5.20 -12.13
CA LEU A 243 -15.36 -6.59 -12.38
C LEU A 243 -14.92 -6.84 -13.84
N GLU A 244 -15.53 -6.15 -14.81
CA GLU A 244 -15.17 -6.26 -16.22
C GLU A 244 -13.77 -5.68 -16.48
N ALA A 245 -13.47 -4.51 -15.92
CA ALA A 245 -12.15 -3.89 -15.99
C ALA A 245 -11.09 -4.73 -15.27
N GLN A 246 -11.45 -5.34 -14.13
CA GLN A 246 -10.57 -6.28 -13.41
C GLN A 246 -10.19 -7.48 -14.28
N ALA A 247 -11.15 -8.07 -15.02
CA ALA A 247 -10.89 -9.21 -15.90
C ALA A 247 -9.94 -8.85 -17.06
N ARG A 248 -10.08 -7.65 -17.63
CA ARG A 248 -9.19 -7.14 -18.68
C ARG A 248 -7.79 -6.83 -18.15
N LEU A 249 -7.70 -6.21 -16.98
CA LEU A 249 -6.42 -5.91 -16.33
C LEU A 249 -5.63 -7.20 -16.02
N LEU A 250 -6.32 -8.26 -15.60
CA LEU A 250 -5.68 -9.56 -15.38
C LEU A 250 -4.97 -10.08 -16.64
N ARG A 251 -5.59 -9.96 -17.82
CA ARG A 251 -4.96 -10.35 -19.09
C ARG A 251 -3.71 -9.53 -19.39
N VAL A 252 -3.77 -8.22 -19.15
CA VAL A 252 -2.58 -7.35 -19.31
C VAL A 252 -1.43 -7.83 -18.41
N LEU A 253 -1.73 -8.23 -17.17
CA LEU A 253 -0.72 -8.68 -16.21
C LEU A 253 -0.18 -10.10 -16.46
N GLN A 254 -0.95 -10.96 -17.13
CA GLN A 254 -0.58 -12.35 -17.40
C GLN A 254 0.07 -12.53 -18.76
N GLU A 255 -0.53 -11.89 -19.77
CA GLU A 255 -0.22 -12.11 -21.18
C GLU A 255 0.59 -10.93 -21.79
N GLY A 256 0.67 -9.79 -21.08
CA GLY A 256 1.23 -8.56 -21.64
C GLY A 256 0.41 -8.00 -22.80
N GLU A 257 -0.86 -8.40 -22.93
CA GLU A 257 -1.72 -8.03 -24.06
C GLU A 257 -2.84 -7.10 -23.64
N ILE A 258 -3.04 -6.04 -24.42
CA ILE A 258 -4.17 -5.14 -24.31
C ILE A 258 -5.10 -5.27 -25.52
N ARG A 259 -6.42 -5.18 -25.25
CA ARG A 259 -7.46 -5.15 -26.29
C ARG A 259 -8.36 -3.96 -26.06
N ARG A 260 -8.51 -3.09 -27.06
CA ARG A 260 -9.43 -1.94 -27.00
C ARG A 260 -10.89 -2.37 -26.92
N VAL A 261 -11.71 -1.52 -26.33
CA VAL A 261 -13.17 -1.74 -26.32
C VAL A 261 -13.70 -1.68 -27.74
N GLY A 262 -14.47 -2.71 -28.15
CA GLY A 262 -14.97 -2.85 -29.52
C GLY A 262 -13.98 -3.45 -30.53
N SER A 263 -12.74 -3.80 -30.13
CA SER A 263 -11.74 -4.43 -31.00
C SER A 263 -11.63 -5.93 -30.72
N THR A 264 -11.33 -6.70 -31.78
CA THR A 264 -10.91 -8.11 -31.66
C THR A 264 -9.38 -8.26 -31.72
N GLN A 265 -8.65 -7.20 -32.06
CA GLN A 265 -7.19 -7.22 -32.15
C GLN A 265 -6.55 -6.97 -30.79
N SER A 266 -5.57 -7.79 -30.41
CA SER A 266 -4.70 -7.55 -29.25
C SER A 266 -3.41 -6.87 -29.66
N ARG A 267 -2.79 -6.14 -28.72
CA ARG A 267 -1.48 -5.51 -28.86
C ARG A 267 -0.64 -5.89 -27.66
N GLN A 268 0.63 -6.15 -27.88
CA GLN A 268 1.60 -6.37 -26.82
C GLN A 268 1.96 -5.04 -26.14
N VAL A 269 2.06 -5.06 -24.81
CA VAL A 269 2.50 -3.93 -23.98
C VAL A 269 3.42 -4.45 -22.88
N ASP A 270 4.46 -3.68 -22.58
CA ASP A 270 5.39 -3.95 -21.48
C ASP A 270 5.23 -2.86 -20.40
N VAL A 271 4.40 -3.10 -19.40
CA VAL A 271 4.07 -2.11 -18.38
C VAL A 271 4.39 -2.64 -17.00
N ARG A 272 5.21 -1.91 -16.23
CA ARG A 272 5.38 -2.18 -14.80
C ARG A 272 4.17 -1.64 -14.03
N LEU A 273 3.47 -2.50 -13.28
CA LEU A 273 2.30 -2.09 -12.51
C LEU A 273 2.63 -1.83 -11.03
N ILE A 274 2.16 -0.69 -10.52
CA ILE A 274 2.05 -0.37 -9.11
C ILE A 274 0.58 -0.10 -8.83
N ALA A 275 0.00 -0.74 -7.83
CA ALA A 275 -1.39 -0.55 -7.44
C ALA A 275 -1.49 -0.05 -6.00
N ALA A 276 -2.46 0.81 -5.70
CA ALA A 276 -2.71 1.28 -4.34
C ALA A 276 -4.18 1.17 -3.96
N THR A 277 -4.45 0.97 -2.68
CA THR A 277 -5.81 0.95 -2.13
C THR A 277 -5.82 1.16 -0.61
N HIS A 278 -6.91 1.72 -0.11
CA HIS A 278 -7.23 1.72 1.31
C HIS A 278 -8.09 0.51 1.71
N ARG A 279 -8.73 -0.16 0.74
CA ARG A 279 -9.64 -1.29 0.97
C ARG A 279 -8.90 -2.60 1.23
N ASN A 280 -9.54 -3.51 1.95
CA ASN A 280 -9.06 -4.87 2.12
C ASN A 280 -9.48 -5.74 0.90
N LEU A 281 -8.61 -5.81 -0.12
CA LEU A 281 -8.90 -6.57 -1.35
C LEU A 281 -9.19 -8.05 -1.07
N LYS A 282 -8.57 -8.65 -0.06
CA LYS A 282 -8.83 -10.04 0.33
C LYS A 282 -10.24 -10.23 0.88
N ALA A 283 -10.79 -9.25 1.59
CA ALA A 283 -12.18 -9.27 2.04
C ALA A 283 -13.13 -9.07 0.85
N LEU A 284 -12.82 -8.12 -0.06
CA LEU A 284 -13.60 -7.88 -1.28
C LEU A 284 -13.62 -9.10 -2.20
N SER A 285 -12.53 -9.87 -2.30
CA SER A 285 -12.52 -11.09 -3.11
C SER A 285 -13.45 -12.17 -2.55
N ARG A 286 -13.56 -12.29 -1.23
CA ARG A 286 -14.50 -13.22 -0.58
C ARG A 286 -15.96 -12.85 -0.79
N THR A 287 -16.27 -11.57 -0.96
CA THR A 287 -17.63 -11.08 -1.22
C THR A 287 -17.97 -10.97 -2.72
N GLY A 288 -17.05 -11.36 -3.61
CA GLY A 288 -17.24 -11.31 -5.06
C GLY A 288 -17.15 -9.90 -5.67
N GLN A 289 -16.77 -8.88 -4.90
CA GLN A 289 -16.56 -7.50 -5.37
C GLN A 289 -15.19 -7.29 -6.03
N PHE A 290 -14.25 -8.18 -5.77
CA PHE A 290 -12.93 -8.20 -6.39
C PHE A 290 -12.58 -9.63 -6.82
N ARG A 291 -11.94 -9.79 -7.97
CA ARG A 291 -11.56 -11.12 -8.47
C ARG A 291 -10.38 -11.67 -7.68
N GLU A 292 -10.46 -12.92 -7.25
CA GLU A 292 -9.44 -13.59 -6.46
C GLU A 292 -8.15 -13.80 -7.27
N ASP A 293 -8.27 -14.14 -8.57
CA ASP A 293 -7.15 -14.31 -9.49
C ASP A 293 -6.34 -13.02 -9.68
N LEU A 294 -7.02 -11.88 -9.84
CA LEU A 294 -6.38 -10.57 -9.91
C LEU A 294 -5.70 -10.19 -8.59
N TYR A 295 -6.36 -10.48 -7.45
CA TYR A 295 -5.76 -10.23 -6.14
C TYR A 295 -4.39 -10.92 -5.98
N TYR A 296 -4.30 -12.21 -6.32
CA TYR A 296 -3.02 -12.93 -6.23
C TYR A 296 -1.97 -12.42 -7.20
N ARG A 297 -2.37 -11.95 -8.37
CA ARG A 297 -1.43 -11.37 -9.36
C ARG A 297 -0.92 -9.99 -8.95
N LEU A 298 -1.75 -9.19 -8.25
CA LEU A 298 -1.35 -7.89 -7.71
C LEU A 298 -0.52 -7.99 -6.44
N ASN A 299 -0.80 -8.97 -5.60
CA ASN A 299 -0.21 -9.11 -4.27
C ASN A 299 1.12 -9.89 -4.29
N VAL A 300 2.02 -9.57 -5.22
CA VAL A 300 3.37 -10.15 -5.28
C VAL A 300 4.25 -9.55 -4.19
N VAL A 301 4.30 -8.21 -4.11
CA VAL A 301 4.96 -7.49 -3.01
C VAL A 301 3.97 -6.52 -2.40
N GLN A 302 3.70 -6.68 -1.10
CA GLN A 302 2.81 -5.77 -0.36
C GLN A 302 3.61 -4.75 0.43
N LEU A 303 3.38 -3.45 0.15
CA LEU A 303 3.90 -2.31 0.89
C LEU A 303 2.79 -1.74 1.77
N LYS A 304 2.92 -1.82 3.07
CA LYS A 304 1.96 -1.24 4.02
C LYS A 304 2.47 0.10 4.53
N LEU A 305 1.73 1.17 4.25
CA LEU A 305 2.01 2.49 4.81
C LEU A 305 1.30 2.62 6.17
N PRO A 306 2.03 2.96 7.23
CA PRO A 306 1.43 3.21 8.52
C PRO A 306 0.59 4.50 8.48
N PRO A 307 -0.55 4.57 9.16
CA PRO A 307 -1.30 5.82 9.33
C PRO A 307 -0.47 6.82 10.15
N LEU A 308 -0.82 8.11 10.08
CA LEU A 308 -0.03 9.17 10.69
C LEU A 308 0.06 9.02 12.22
N ARG A 309 -1.00 8.59 12.89
CA ARG A 309 -1.03 8.31 14.34
C ARG A 309 -0.02 7.24 14.80
N ASP A 310 0.38 6.31 13.91
CA ASP A 310 1.39 5.28 14.19
C ASP A 310 2.83 5.76 13.88
N ARG A 311 3.00 7.05 13.53
CA ARG A 311 4.28 7.71 13.23
C ARG A 311 4.60 8.80 14.24
N GLU A 312 4.29 8.62 15.51
CA GLU A 312 4.33 9.65 16.57
C GLU A 312 5.60 10.51 16.58
N GLU A 313 6.78 9.90 16.34
CA GLU A 313 8.07 10.59 16.27
C GLU A 313 8.18 11.52 15.04
N ASP A 314 7.42 11.25 13.98
CA ASP A 314 7.52 11.98 12.71
C ASP A 314 6.54 13.15 12.62
N ILE A 315 5.47 13.17 13.41
CA ILE A 315 4.33 14.10 13.22
C ILE A 315 4.78 15.56 13.26
N LEU A 316 5.54 15.96 14.27
CA LEU A 316 5.99 17.34 14.42
C LEU A 316 7.01 17.74 13.35
N GLY A 317 7.93 16.84 12.99
CA GLY A 317 8.88 17.08 11.91
C GLY A 317 8.21 17.20 10.56
N LEU A 318 7.22 16.33 10.28
CA LEU A 318 6.41 16.41 9.07
C LEU A 318 5.62 17.73 9.02
N ALA A 319 5.01 18.15 10.13
CA ALA A 319 4.28 19.41 10.21
C ALA A 319 5.18 20.60 9.89
N GLN A 320 6.44 20.59 10.37
CA GLN A 320 7.40 21.64 10.07
C GLN A 320 7.74 21.69 8.57
N VAL A 321 7.99 20.55 7.94
CA VAL A 321 8.24 20.46 6.48
C VAL A 321 7.04 20.94 5.67
N LEU A 322 5.81 20.59 6.09
CA LEU A 322 4.59 21.04 5.43
C LEU A 322 4.38 22.55 5.60
N LEU A 323 4.71 23.13 6.76
CA LEU A 323 4.66 24.55 6.99
C LEU A 323 5.64 25.30 6.08
N GLU A 324 6.88 24.85 5.99
CA GLU A 324 7.89 25.46 5.10
C GLU A 324 7.42 25.42 3.64
N LYS A 325 6.85 24.31 3.20
CA LYS A 325 6.27 24.14 1.86
C LYS A 325 5.09 25.11 1.63
N ALA A 326 4.19 25.26 2.62
CA ALA A 326 3.07 26.17 2.56
C ALA A 326 3.52 27.63 2.50
N CYS A 327 4.51 28.01 3.33
CA CYS A 327 5.11 29.34 3.32
C CYS A 327 5.73 29.69 1.96
N LEU A 328 6.52 28.78 1.38
CA LEU A 328 7.10 28.97 0.04
C LEU A 328 6.02 29.15 -1.04
N LYS A 329 4.96 28.33 -0.99
CA LYS A 329 3.85 28.41 -1.97
C LYS A 329 3.07 29.72 -1.88
N LEU A 330 2.89 30.27 -0.67
CA LEU A 330 2.10 31.47 -0.41
C LEU A 330 2.96 32.75 -0.38
N GLY A 331 4.28 32.65 -0.54
CA GLY A 331 5.19 33.80 -0.46
C GLY A 331 5.24 34.43 0.94
N GLN A 332 4.99 33.65 1.97
CA GLN A 332 5.07 34.09 3.37
C GLN A 332 6.36 33.62 4.01
N GLU A 333 6.91 34.40 4.93
CA GLU A 333 8.17 34.09 5.63
C GLU A 333 7.99 34.15 7.15
N ASP A 334 8.79 33.34 7.87
CA ASP A 334 8.88 33.34 9.33
C ASP A 334 7.63 32.96 10.11
N ILE A 335 6.74 32.15 9.54
CA ILE A 335 5.60 31.61 10.27
C ILE A 335 6.06 30.43 11.13
N LYS A 336 5.57 30.37 12.38
CA LYS A 336 5.89 29.32 13.35
C LYS A 336 4.61 28.78 14.00
N PHE A 337 4.68 27.57 14.49
CA PHE A 337 3.63 27.02 15.35
C PHE A 337 3.76 27.58 16.77
N SER A 338 2.64 27.90 17.40
CA SER A 338 2.58 28.16 18.83
C SER A 338 2.72 26.86 19.65
N PRO A 339 3.09 26.91 20.93
CA PRO A 339 3.19 25.72 21.76
C PRO A 339 1.92 24.91 21.87
N ASP A 340 0.75 25.57 21.89
CA ASP A 340 -0.58 24.95 21.88
C ASP A 340 -0.89 24.26 20.54
N ALA A 341 -0.50 24.88 19.40
CA ALA A 341 -0.62 24.25 18.10
C ALA A 341 0.25 23.00 17.98
N MET A 342 1.51 23.04 18.45
CA MET A 342 2.37 21.87 18.46
C MET A 342 1.80 20.73 19.31
N LYS A 343 1.18 21.07 20.45
CA LYS A 343 0.51 20.09 21.30
C LYS A 343 -0.70 19.48 20.58
N ALA A 344 -1.56 20.31 19.98
CA ALA A 344 -2.71 19.86 19.21
C ALA A 344 -2.31 18.96 18.04
N ILE A 345 -1.26 19.33 17.26
CA ILE A 345 -0.72 18.51 16.17
C ILE A 345 -0.29 17.12 16.66
N LYS A 346 0.33 17.05 17.84
CA LYS A 346 0.83 15.79 18.39
C LYS A 346 -0.28 14.90 18.96
N GLU A 347 -1.28 15.46 19.60
CA GLU A 347 -2.33 14.74 20.31
C GLU A 347 -3.51 14.33 19.41
N TYR A 348 -3.71 15.00 18.29
CA TYR A 348 -4.82 14.70 17.38
C TYR A 348 -4.55 13.44 16.54
N HIS A 349 -5.59 12.64 16.30
CA HIS A 349 -5.48 11.32 15.64
C HIS A 349 -5.29 11.37 14.13
N TRP A 350 -5.56 12.51 13.48
CA TRP A 350 -5.44 12.72 12.04
C TRP A 350 -6.12 11.64 11.20
N PRO A 351 -7.45 11.47 11.25
CA PRO A 351 -8.17 10.46 10.48
C PRO A 351 -7.94 10.60 8.96
N GLY A 352 -7.74 11.80 8.43
CA GLY A 352 -7.34 12.06 7.05
C GLY A 352 -5.83 12.03 6.82
N ASN A 353 -5.04 11.60 7.82
CA ASN A 353 -3.60 11.41 7.75
C ASN A 353 -2.82 12.67 7.31
N VAL A 354 -1.80 12.50 6.46
CA VAL A 354 -0.94 13.60 6.00
C VAL A 354 -1.71 14.65 5.20
N ARG A 355 -2.74 14.24 4.43
CA ARG A 355 -3.56 15.18 3.64
C ARG A 355 -4.37 16.11 4.55
N GLU A 356 -4.91 15.62 5.64
CA GLU A 356 -5.63 16.44 6.62
C GLU A 356 -4.68 17.40 7.34
N LEU A 357 -3.52 16.92 7.77
CA LEU A 357 -2.48 17.75 8.37
C LEU A 357 -2.00 18.85 7.41
N GLU A 358 -1.73 18.51 6.15
CA GLU A 358 -1.33 19.47 5.11
C GLU A 358 -2.39 20.55 4.92
N ASN A 359 -3.68 20.17 4.81
CA ASN A 359 -4.79 21.11 4.68
C ASN A 359 -4.96 22.01 5.91
N ALA A 360 -4.81 21.46 7.13
CA ALA A 360 -4.89 22.24 8.35
C ALA A 360 -3.77 23.27 8.45
N ILE A 361 -2.55 22.89 8.08
CA ILE A 361 -1.38 23.78 8.07
C ILE A 361 -1.52 24.85 6.97
N GLU A 362 -1.94 24.49 5.74
CA GLU A 362 -2.17 25.44 4.65
C GLU A 362 -3.23 26.47 5.06
N ARG A 363 -4.36 26.04 5.63
CA ARG A 363 -5.39 26.90 6.18
C ARG A 363 -4.85 27.82 7.28
N GLY A 364 -4.13 27.26 8.27
CA GLY A 364 -3.51 28.04 9.34
C GLY A 364 -2.52 29.07 8.81
N THR A 365 -1.75 28.75 7.78
CA THR A 365 -0.81 29.68 7.12
C THR A 365 -1.55 30.82 6.41
N ILE A 366 -2.67 30.54 5.73
CA ILE A 366 -3.47 31.56 5.04
C ILE A 366 -4.14 32.51 6.04
N LEU A 367 -4.64 32.00 7.16
CA LEU A 367 -5.40 32.77 8.15
C LEU A 367 -4.54 33.42 9.23
N CYS A 368 -3.22 33.21 9.20
CA CYS A 368 -2.31 33.69 10.21
C CYS A 368 -1.99 35.19 10.04
N ASP A 369 -2.45 36.02 10.97
CA ASP A 369 -2.20 37.48 10.96
C ASP A 369 -0.86 37.88 11.63
N HIS A 370 -0.32 37.03 12.53
CA HIS A 370 0.81 37.39 13.41
C HIS A 370 2.02 36.48 13.29
N LYS A 371 2.24 35.85 12.15
CA LYS A 371 3.34 34.89 11.90
C LYS A 371 3.38 33.71 12.89
N MET A 372 2.26 33.40 13.55
CA MET A 372 2.14 32.32 14.52
C MET A 372 0.81 31.59 14.33
N ILE A 373 0.89 30.30 14.00
CA ILE A 373 -0.27 29.42 13.87
C ILE A 373 -0.64 28.90 15.27
N THR A 374 -1.85 29.21 15.72
CA THR A 374 -2.43 28.70 16.98
C THR A 374 -3.23 27.41 16.74
N ALA A 375 -3.58 26.68 17.82
CA ALA A 375 -4.42 25.49 17.73
C ALA A 375 -5.79 25.78 17.10
N GLU A 376 -6.36 26.95 17.36
CA GLU A 376 -7.64 27.41 16.78
C GLU A 376 -7.57 27.54 15.26
N LEU A 377 -6.45 28.05 14.72
CA LEU A 377 -6.25 28.19 13.27
C LEU A 377 -6.09 26.86 12.55
N LEU A 378 -5.65 25.82 13.25
CA LEU A 378 -5.60 24.46 12.71
C LEU A 378 -6.99 23.83 12.61
N ASP A 379 -7.98 24.33 13.39
CA ASP A 379 -9.37 23.85 13.40
C ASP A 379 -9.45 22.32 13.58
N VAL A 380 -8.66 21.82 14.52
CA VAL A 380 -8.68 20.42 14.96
C VAL A 380 -9.60 20.34 16.17
N GLU A 381 -10.74 19.69 16.02
CA GLU A 381 -11.64 19.37 17.15
C GLU A 381 -10.90 18.32 18.00
N MET A 382 -10.30 18.78 19.10
CA MET A 382 -9.85 17.85 20.13
C MET A 382 -11.09 17.16 20.70
N GLU A 383 -11.17 15.84 20.55
CA GLU A 383 -12.12 15.07 21.35
C GLU A 383 -11.75 15.34 22.82
N VAL A 384 -12.56 16.15 23.47
CA VAL A 384 -12.45 16.34 24.91
C VAL A 384 -12.88 15.00 25.48
N ASP A 385 -11.89 14.18 25.86
CA ASP A 385 -12.16 12.97 26.64
C ASP A 385 -13.18 13.33 27.70
N ASP A 386 -14.27 12.59 27.71
CA ASP A 386 -15.36 12.71 28.70
C ASP A 386 -14.78 13.16 30.05
N ILE A 387 -15.10 14.39 30.42
CA ILE A 387 -14.81 14.88 31.78
C ILE A 387 -15.45 13.86 32.68
N THR A 388 -14.67 12.98 33.26
CA THR A 388 -15.08 12.08 34.32
C THR A 388 -15.47 13.02 35.46
N ILE A 389 -16.76 13.34 35.54
CA ILE A 389 -17.31 14.08 36.67
C ILE A 389 -16.99 13.24 37.91
N PRO A 390 -16.21 13.72 38.89
CA PRO A 390 -15.92 12.97 40.10
C PRO A 390 -17.25 12.63 40.75
N GLN A 391 -17.58 11.36 40.87
CA GLN A 391 -18.69 10.87 41.70
C GLN A 391 -18.35 11.17 43.14
N GLY A 392 -18.82 12.31 43.64
CA GLY A 392 -18.70 12.66 45.02
C GLY A 392 -19.13 14.10 45.26
N LEU A 393 -20.41 14.31 45.41
CA LEU A 393 -21.08 15.34 46.21
C LEU A 393 -22.48 15.68 45.67
N ILE A 394 -23.38 14.69 45.71
CA ILE A 394 -24.81 14.99 45.78
C ILE A 394 -25.43 13.97 46.75
N THR A 395 -25.66 14.40 47.97
CA THR A 395 -26.53 13.69 48.92
C THR A 395 -27.98 13.70 48.40
N PRO A 396 -28.66 12.56 48.35
CA PRO A 396 -30.04 12.53 47.89
C PRO A 396 -30.98 12.94 48.98
N THR A 397 -31.66 14.07 48.83
CA THR A 397 -32.87 14.37 49.60
C THR A 397 -34.03 13.61 48.95
N LEU A 398 -34.59 12.69 49.71
CA LEU A 398 -35.74 11.88 49.35
C LEU A 398 -36.96 12.73 48.97
N VAL A 399 -37.46 12.53 47.74
CA VAL A 399 -38.90 12.70 47.46
C VAL A 399 -39.35 11.45 46.67
N LYS A 400 -40.27 10.74 47.32
CA LYS A 400 -40.97 9.57 46.79
C LYS A 400 -41.85 10.00 45.61
N SER A 401 -41.76 9.35 44.45
CA SER A 401 -42.96 8.81 43.75
C SER A 401 -42.60 8.10 42.43
N THR A 402 -43.11 6.90 42.35
CA THR A 402 -43.54 6.08 41.20
C THR A 402 -42.51 5.58 40.18
N GLN A 403 -42.41 4.28 40.23
CA GLN A 403 -41.74 3.34 39.33
C GLN A 403 -42.05 3.57 37.84
N GLN A 404 -41.01 3.74 37.03
CA GLN A 404 -40.93 3.14 35.68
C GLN A 404 -39.46 2.87 35.36
N ALA A 405 -39.19 1.65 34.87
CA ALA A 405 -37.86 1.08 34.64
C ALA A 405 -37.04 1.83 33.58
N PRO A 406 -35.68 1.81 33.64
CA PRO A 406 -34.85 2.43 32.66
C PRO A 406 -34.84 1.58 31.38
N VAL A 407 -35.29 2.17 30.26
CA VAL A 407 -35.16 1.59 28.91
C VAL A 407 -33.72 1.75 28.47
N SER A 408 -33.08 0.63 28.22
CA SER A 408 -31.74 0.47 27.69
C SER A 408 -31.58 1.20 26.32
N VAL A 409 -30.69 2.19 26.27
CA VAL A 409 -30.29 2.87 25.05
C VAL A 409 -29.36 1.95 24.27
N LYS A 410 -29.90 1.11 23.40
CA LYS A 410 -29.14 0.41 22.36
C LYS A 410 -29.93 0.45 21.05
N ASN A 411 -29.34 1.08 20.02
CA ASN A 411 -29.78 1.09 18.61
C ASN A 411 -31.02 1.92 18.29
N LEU A 412 -31.03 3.22 18.59
CA LEU A 412 -31.96 4.17 17.98
C LEU A 412 -31.41 4.63 16.62
N SER A 413 -32.24 4.62 15.58
CA SER A 413 -31.89 5.26 14.32
C SER A 413 -31.78 6.79 14.52
N ILE A 414 -31.05 7.50 13.65
CA ILE A 414 -30.96 8.97 13.68
C ILE A 414 -32.36 9.62 13.63
N GLU A 415 -33.31 9.02 12.94
CA GLU A 415 -34.70 9.49 12.84
C GLU A 415 -35.45 9.28 14.16
N ASP A 416 -35.26 8.15 14.85
CA ASP A 416 -35.86 7.86 16.15
C ASP A 416 -35.31 8.77 17.24
N TYR A 417 -33.99 9.02 17.25
CA TYR A 417 -33.37 9.96 18.16
C TYR A 417 -33.91 11.40 17.97
N PHE A 418 -34.01 11.84 16.70
CA PHE A 418 -34.58 13.15 16.37
C PHE A 418 -36.01 13.27 16.85
N GLN A 419 -36.86 12.28 16.63
CA GLN A 419 -38.24 12.25 17.06
C GLN A 419 -38.37 12.30 18.57
N GLN A 420 -37.62 11.48 19.28
CA GLN A 420 -37.62 11.45 20.74
C GLN A 420 -37.11 12.77 21.32
N PHE A 421 -36.02 13.32 20.84
CA PHE A 421 -35.46 14.59 21.31
C PHE A 421 -36.43 15.76 21.13
N VAL A 422 -37.10 15.84 19.96
CA VAL A 422 -38.07 16.89 19.69
C VAL A 422 -39.31 16.76 20.59
N LEU A 423 -39.85 15.55 20.80
CA LEU A 423 -41.01 15.30 21.65
C LEU A 423 -40.73 15.62 23.13
N GLU A 424 -39.54 15.27 23.62
CA GLU A 424 -39.15 15.52 25.03
C GLU A 424 -38.88 17.01 25.33
N ASN A 425 -38.41 17.76 24.33
CA ASN A 425 -37.91 19.13 24.55
C ASN A 425 -38.83 20.24 23.97
N GLN A 426 -39.83 19.92 23.16
CA GLN A 426 -40.70 20.91 22.52
C GLN A 426 -41.54 21.76 23.48
N ASP A 427 -41.76 21.30 24.72
CA ASP A 427 -42.51 22.02 25.77
C ASP A 427 -41.60 22.94 26.59
N ARG A 428 -40.26 22.78 26.47
CA ARG A 428 -39.27 23.52 27.27
C ARG A 428 -38.41 24.47 26.43
N MET A 429 -38.32 24.25 25.11
CA MET A 429 -37.46 25.00 24.24
C MET A 429 -38.21 25.54 23.05
N ASN A 430 -37.81 26.73 22.55
CA ASN A 430 -38.34 27.28 21.32
C ASN A 430 -37.68 26.66 20.09
N GLU A 431 -38.24 26.84 18.89
CA GLU A 431 -37.76 26.27 17.62
C GLU A 431 -36.31 26.67 17.29
N THR A 432 -35.88 27.85 17.70
CA THR A 432 -34.51 28.33 17.48
C THR A 432 -33.51 27.58 18.38
N GLU A 433 -33.88 27.31 19.61
CA GLU A 433 -33.08 26.55 20.58
C GLU A 433 -33.01 25.06 20.20
N LEU A 434 -34.16 24.47 19.79
CA LEU A 434 -34.22 23.09 19.32
C LEU A 434 -33.35 22.87 18.07
N SER A 435 -33.43 23.79 17.10
CA SER A 435 -32.61 23.70 15.87
C SER A 435 -31.12 23.79 16.17
N ARG A 436 -30.72 24.69 17.10
CA ARG A 436 -29.32 24.89 17.51
C ARG A 436 -28.76 23.67 18.23
N ARG A 437 -29.53 23.06 19.14
CA ARG A 437 -29.08 21.82 19.87
C ARG A 437 -29.03 20.59 18.98
N LEU A 438 -29.85 20.51 17.93
CA LEU A 438 -29.82 19.45 16.97
C LEU A 438 -28.79 19.69 15.83
N GLY A 439 -28.07 20.84 15.85
CA GLY A 439 -27.09 21.18 14.83
C GLY A 439 -27.68 21.35 13.42
N ILE A 440 -28.98 21.70 13.29
CA ILE A 440 -29.66 21.81 12.00
C ILE A 440 -30.33 23.21 11.84
N SER A 441 -30.56 23.61 10.57
CA SER A 441 -31.27 24.84 10.31
C SER A 441 -32.75 24.76 10.72
N ARG A 442 -33.38 25.89 11.06
CA ARG A 442 -34.81 25.95 11.40
C ARG A 442 -35.70 25.43 10.27
N LYS A 443 -35.31 25.61 9.01
CA LYS A 443 -36.00 25.09 7.84
C LYS A 443 -35.93 23.56 7.81
N ASN A 444 -34.77 23.00 8.07
CA ASN A 444 -34.57 21.55 8.10
C ASN A 444 -35.28 20.90 9.31
N LEU A 445 -35.34 21.56 10.49
CA LEU A 445 -36.15 21.12 11.60
C LEU A 445 -37.63 21.06 11.26
N TRP A 446 -38.16 22.07 10.56
CA TRP A 446 -39.55 22.13 10.11
C TRP A 446 -39.86 21.01 9.09
N GLU A 447 -39.04 20.82 8.08
CA GLU A 447 -39.20 19.78 7.03
C GLU A 447 -39.18 18.38 7.66
N ARG A 448 -38.29 18.10 8.62
CA ARG A 448 -38.24 16.81 9.32
C ARG A 448 -39.43 16.58 10.22
N ARG A 449 -39.91 17.61 10.93
CA ARG A 449 -41.17 17.51 11.72
C ARG A 449 -42.35 17.17 10.84
N GLN A 450 -42.46 17.79 9.66
CA GLN A 450 -43.51 17.48 8.68
C GLN A 450 -43.42 16.01 8.20
N LYS A 451 -42.24 15.56 7.85
CA LYS A 451 -41.99 14.19 7.37
C LYS A 451 -42.32 13.13 8.45
N LEU A 452 -42.04 13.43 9.71
CA LEU A 452 -42.26 12.52 10.85
C LEU A 452 -43.62 12.70 11.54
N GLY A 453 -44.48 13.59 11.07
CA GLY A 453 -45.82 13.80 11.62
C GLY A 453 -45.84 14.41 13.01
N ILE A 454 -44.80 15.12 13.44
CA ILE A 454 -44.69 15.71 14.77
C ILE A 454 -45.37 17.09 14.80
N PRO A 455 -46.52 17.27 15.47
CA PRO A 455 -47.29 18.52 15.47
C PRO A 455 -46.52 19.63 16.21
N ARG A 456 -46.64 20.87 15.69
CA ARG A 456 -46.09 22.07 16.35
C ARG A 456 -47.05 22.51 17.46
N ARG A 457 -46.61 22.50 18.73
CA ARG A 457 -47.35 23.13 19.79
C ARG A 457 -47.04 24.63 19.81
N LYS A 458 -48.08 25.46 19.79
CA LYS A 458 -47.95 26.91 20.01
C LYS A 458 -47.65 27.11 21.48
N THR A 459 -46.45 27.56 21.79
CA THR A 459 -46.19 28.19 23.13
C THR A 459 -47.00 29.47 23.21
N SER A 460 -47.90 29.55 24.17
CA SER A 460 -48.66 30.74 24.52
C SER A 460 -47.72 31.83 25.00
#